data_cb6b70e85fe42f0633a167807e352553
#
_entry.id   cb6b70e85fe42f0633a167807e352553
#
_cell.length_a   1.000
_cell.length_b   1.000
_cell.length_c   1.000
_cell.angle_alpha   90.00
_cell.angle_beta   90.00
_cell.angle_gamma   90.00
#
_symmetry.space_group_name_H-M   'P 1'
#
loop_
_entity.id
_entity.type
_entity.pdbx_description
1 polymer ?
#
loop_
_entity_poly.entity_id
_entity_poly.type
_entity_poly.pdbx_seq_one_letter_code
_entity_poly.pdbx_strand_id
1 'polypeptide(L)'
;VQDLPVGEMRPDGSIIPYTYTLQEIAAPEGYSVNPEIITWQFEPKQGDGQSFAHETVVIHQESVKDQKTRLYFSKQDFDALGDDNTEGAFIDGAILSIYEVTGKDEHDQPVYDKDAPFTTWTTRKSEKRHEVIGLIAGHTYILVEDTAPKGWNLMKPVLFTVSSDGRSIQGLSNQMESIEIQRVSK
;
A
#
# COMPACT_ATOMS: atom_id res chain seq x y z
N VAL A 1 -16.88 -8.76 17.82
CA VAL A 1 -17.59 -10.02 17.57
C VAL A 1 -18.05 -10.55 18.91
N GLN A 2 -19.31 -10.94 19.03
CA GLN A 2 -19.90 -11.48 20.26
C GLN A 2 -20.40 -12.90 20.00
N ASP A 3 -20.46 -13.72 21.06
CA ASP A 3 -21.10 -15.04 21.06
C ASP A 3 -20.52 -16.04 20.07
N LEU A 4 -19.20 -16.11 19.94
CA LEU A 4 -18.56 -17.15 19.17
C LEU A 4 -18.63 -18.49 19.94
N PRO A 5 -19.12 -19.60 19.32
CA PRO A 5 -19.17 -20.90 19.97
C PRO A 5 -17.76 -21.44 20.21
N VAL A 6 -17.55 -22.07 21.34
CA VAL A 6 -16.23 -22.62 21.72
C VAL A 6 -15.84 -23.80 20.84
N GLY A 7 -16.79 -24.64 20.47
CA GLY A 7 -16.55 -25.84 19.67
C GLY A 7 -17.81 -26.68 19.52
N GLU A 8 -17.65 -27.86 18.95
CA GLU A 8 -18.68 -28.88 18.78
C GLU A 8 -18.62 -29.91 19.92
N MET A 9 -19.76 -30.17 20.57
CA MET A 9 -19.85 -31.17 21.63
C MET A 9 -20.02 -32.56 21.03
N ARG A 10 -19.22 -33.51 21.46
CA ARG A 10 -19.32 -34.92 21.10
C ARG A 10 -20.30 -35.66 22.03
N PRO A 11 -20.82 -36.83 21.63
CA PRO A 11 -21.69 -37.66 22.47
C PRO A 11 -21.07 -38.09 23.82
N ASP A 12 -19.74 -38.13 23.89
CA ASP A 12 -18.99 -38.47 25.11
C ASP A 12 -18.80 -37.25 26.05
N GLY A 13 -19.34 -36.07 25.68
CA GLY A 13 -19.21 -34.84 26.43
C GLY A 13 -17.93 -34.05 26.18
N SER A 14 -17.03 -34.54 25.34
CA SER A 14 -15.82 -33.80 24.95
C SER A 14 -16.17 -32.74 23.93
N ILE A 15 -15.38 -31.66 23.87
CA ILE A 15 -15.55 -30.56 22.91
C ILE A 15 -14.41 -30.59 21.90
N ILE A 16 -14.77 -30.50 20.61
CA ILE A 16 -13.83 -30.20 19.54
C ILE A 16 -13.80 -28.69 19.40
N PRO A 17 -12.73 -27.97 19.78
CA PRO A 17 -12.71 -26.52 19.68
C PRO A 17 -12.72 -26.07 18.21
N TYR A 18 -13.47 -24.99 17.94
CA TYR A 18 -13.41 -24.33 16.66
C TYR A 18 -12.17 -23.48 16.53
N THR A 19 -11.60 -23.47 15.34
CA THR A 19 -10.49 -22.57 14.98
C THR A 19 -11.09 -21.33 14.34
N TYR A 20 -10.73 -20.17 14.85
CA TYR A 20 -11.13 -18.89 14.32
C TYR A 20 -9.96 -18.20 13.64
N THR A 21 -10.25 -17.44 12.60
CA THR A 21 -9.30 -16.58 11.91
C THR A 21 -9.80 -15.16 11.87
N LEU A 22 -8.90 -14.21 12.09
CA LEU A 22 -9.12 -12.79 11.87
C LEU A 22 -8.19 -12.33 10.76
N GLN A 23 -8.74 -11.68 9.76
CA GLN A 23 -8.00 -11.09 8.66
C GLN A 23 -8.57 -9.69 8.38
N GLU A 24 -7.69 -8.72 8.17
CA GLU A 24 -8.10 -7.43 7.68
C GLU A 24 -8.43 -7.53 6.19
N ILE A 25 -9.62 -7.08 5.81
CA ILE A 25 -10.09 -7.08 4.41
C ILE A 25 -10.04 -5.69 3.77
N ALA A 26 -9.95 -4.64 4.58
CA ALA A 26 -9.82 -3.26 4.14
C ALA A 26 -9.13 -2.46 5.24
N ALA A 27 -8.17 -1.61 4.85
CA ALA A 27 -7.50 -0.68 5.76
C ALA A 27 -8.17 0.71 5.71
N PRO A 28 -7.95 1.56 6.73
CA PRO A 28 -8.32 2.96 6.68
C PRO A 28 -7.60 3.72 5.54
N GLU A 29 -8.13 4.88 5.15
CA GLU A 29 -7.50 5.74 4.15
C GLU A 29 -6.05 6.08 4.51
N GLY A 30 -5.15 5.95 3.53
CA GLY A 30 -3.73 6.18 3.72
C GLY A 30 -2.95 5.05 4.41
N TYR A 31 -3.62 3.93 4.70
CA TYR A 31 -3.00 2.73 5.28
C TYR A 31 -3.05 1.57 4.30
N SER A 32 -2.11 0.64 4.45
CA SER A 32 -2.09 -0.62 3.71
C SER A 32 -2.71 -1.73 4.55
N VAL A 33 -3.44 -2.64 3.89
CA VAL A 33 -4.05 -3.81 4.53
C VAL A 33 -2.96 -4.66 5.21
N ASN A 34 -3.18 -5.02 6.46
CA ASN A 34 -2.31 -5.95 7.17
C ASN A 34 -2.56 -7.38 6.62
N PRO A 35 -1.54 -8.06 6.03
CA PRO A 35 -1.71 -9.40 5.47
C PRO A 35 -1.72 -10.50 6.52
N GLU A 36 -1.46 -10.17 7.79
CA GLU A 36 -1.38 -11.13 8.86
C GLU A 36 -2.75 -11.78 9.11
N ILE A 37 -2.77 -13.11 9.16
CA ILE A 37 -3.95 -13.87 9.54
C ILE A 37 -3.72 -14.34 10.98
N ILE A 38 -4.50 -13.80 11.90
CA ILE A 38 -4.47 -14.20 13.31
C ILE A 38 -5.39 -15.40 13.46
N THR A 39 -4.86 -16.47 14.04
CA THR A 39 -5.62 -17.72 14.25
C THR A 39 -5.63 -18.06 15.72
N TRP A 40 -6.79 -18.42 16.28
CA TRP A 40 -6.93 -18.85 17.65
C TRP A 40 -8.02 -19.90 17.84
N GLN A 41 -7.98 -20.55 19.01
CA GLN A 41 -9.01 -21.45 19.50
C GLN A 41 -9.33 -21.06 20.96
N PHE A 42 -10.57 -21.24 21.36
CA PHE A 42 -10.94 -21.16 22.78
C PHE A 42 -10.64 -22.51 23.43
N GLU A 43 -9.91 -22.50 24.53
CA GLU A 43 -9.74 -23.71 25.33
C GLU A 43 -10.99 -23.93 26.16
N PRO A 44 -11.70 -25.07 25.94
CA PRO A 44 -12.83 -25.41 26.79
C PRO A 44 -12.32 -25.67 28.21
N LYS A 45 -12.82 -24.94 29.20
CA LYS A 45 -12.57 -25.30 30.58
C LYS A 45 -13.23 -26.65 30.87
N GLN A 46 -12.43 -27.65 31.21
CA GLN A 46 -12.95 -28.90 31.71
C GLN A 46 -13.62 -28.63 33.06
N GLY A 47 -14.95 -28.64 33.07
CA GLY A 47 -15.74 -28.53 34.29
C GLY A 47 -15.64 -29.87 35.04
N ASP A 48 -15.77 -29.78 36.33
CA ASP A 48 -15.86 -30.87 37.29
C ASP A 48 -17.17 -31.69 37.19
N GLY A 49 -17.70 -31.88 35.98
CA GLY A 49 -18.87 -32.72 35.71
C GLY A 49 -20.23 -32.05 35.95
N GLN A 50 -20.27 -30.77 36.27
CA GLN A 50 -21.50 -30.01 36.39
C GLN A 50 -21.56 -28.91 35.37
N SER A 51 -22.50 -29.07 34.45
CA SER A 51 -23.12 -28.02 33.62
C SER A 51 -22.20 -26.87 33.16
N PHE A 52 -22.03 -26.76 31.85
CA PHE A 52 -21.57 -25.53 31.22
C PHE A 52 -22.60 -24.38 31.50
N ALA A 53 -22.77 -24.02 32.76
CA ALA A 53 -23.59 -22.90 33.13
C ALA A 53 -22.87 -21.62 32.79
N HIS A 54 -23.37 -20.94 31.84
CA HIS A 54 -23.52 -19.52 31.54
C HIS A 54 -22.49 -18.47 32.00
N GLU A 55 -21.34 -18.78 32.62
CA GLU A 55 -20.51 -17.77 33.28
C GLU A 55 -19.03 -17.72 32.87
N THR A 56 -18.59 -18.42 31.85
CA THR A 56 -17.20 -18.27 31.42
C THR A 56 -17.14 -17.40 30.16
N VAL A 57 -17.09 -16.10 30.36
CA VAL A 57 -16.71 -15.17 29.29
C VAL A 57 -15.20 -15.36 29.05
N VAL A 58 -14.84 -16.02 27.97
CA VAL A 58 -13.46 -16.02 27.48
C VAL A 58 -13.27 -14.76 26.67
N ILE A 59 -12.44 -13.85 27.17
CA ILE A 59 -12.05 -12.65 26.42
C ILE A 59 -10.74 -12.97 25.72
N HIS A 60 -10.80 -13.03 24.40
CA HIS A 60 -9.62 -13.03 23.54
C HIS A 60 -9.44 -11.62 22.99
N GLN A 61 -8.27 -11.02 23.24
CA GLN A 61 -7.97 -9.68 22.80
C GLN A 61 -6.74 -9.74 21.88
N GLU A 62 -6.95 -9.31 20.65
CA GLU A 62 -5.88 -9.14 19.67
C GLU A 62 -5.80 -7.68 19.21
N SER A 63 -4.61 -7.25 18.83
CA SER A 63 -4.41 -5.93 18.23
C SER A 63 -3.82 -6.08 16.84
N VAL A 64 -4.50 -5.53 15.85
CA VAL A 64 -3.99 -5.40 14.49
C VAL A 64 -3.28 -4.05 14.37
N LYS A 65 -2.07 -4.05 13.80
CA LYS A 65 -1.30 -2.83 13.58
C LYS A 65 -1.29 -2.51 12.09
N ASP A 66 -1.88 -1.37 11.74
CA ASP A 66 -1.89 -0.89 10.37
C ASP A 66 -0.61 -0.09 10.08
N GLN A 67 -0.13 -0.21 8.85
CA GLN A 67 0.97 0.59 8.34
C GLN A 67 0.43 1.55 7.29
N LYS A 68 0.90 2.81 7.31
CA LYS A 68 0.61 3.75 6.22
C LYS A 68 1.13 3.20 4.90
N THR A 69 0.40 3.45 3.82
CA THR A 69 0.89 3.18 2.47
C THR A 69 2.25 3.83 2.30
N ARG A 70 3.18 3.14 1.64
CA ARG A 70 4.56 3.61 1.49
C ARG A 70 5.07 3.22 0.11
N LEU A 71 5.29 4.22 -0.72
CA LEU A 71 5.78 4.06 -2.08
C LEU A 71 7.09 4.83 -2.26
N TYR A 72 7.93 4.36 -3.17
CA TYR A 72 9.23 4.94 -3.44
C TYR A 72 9.35 5.36 -4.90
N PHE A 73 9.85 6.57 -5.12
CA PHE A 73 10.05 7.13 -6.45
C PHE A 73 11.51 7.50 -6.65
N SER A 74 12.08 7.12 -7.80
CA SER A 74 13.42 7.54 -8.20
C SER A 74 13.38 8.20 -9.56
N LYS A 75 14.30 9.17 -9.79
CA LYS A 75 14.52 9.77 -11.10
C LYS A 75 15.94 9.46 -11.54
N GLN A 76 16.05 8.78 -12.69
CA GLN A 76 17.32 8.28 -13.19
C GLN A 76 17.54 8.72 -14.64
N ASP A 77 18.81 8.78 -15.05
CA ASP A 77 19.22 8.96 -16.43
C ASP A 77 19.16 7.61 -17.15
N PHE A 78 18.28 7.49 -18.12
CA PHE A 78 18.14 6.26 -18.89
C PHE A 78 19.42 5.89 -19.67
N ASP A 79 20.13 6.89 -20.20
CA ASP A 79 21.36 6.66 -20.97
C ASP A 79 22.55 6.26 -20.09
N ALA A 80 22.45 6.45 -18.77
CA ALA A 80 23.49 6.07 -17.81
C ALA A 80 23.24 4.71 -17.16
N LEU A 81 22.18 3.99 -17.55
CA LEU A 81 21.96 2.61 -17.17
C LEU A 81 23.04 1.77 -17.89
N GLY A 82 23.94 1.15 -17.12
CA GLY A 82 24.91 0.20 -17.67
C GLY A 82 24.19 -1.04 -18.23
N ASP A 83 24.93 -1.84 -18.99
CA ASP A 83 24.45 -3.11 -19.59
C ASP A 83 23.89 -4.10 -18.55
N ASP A 84 24.18 -3.90 -17.27
CA ASP A 84 23.76 -4.77 -16.16
C ASP A 84 22.43 -4.38 -15.53
N ASN A 85 21.72 -3.39 -16.05
CA ASN A 85 20.45 -2.87 -15.49
C ASN A 85 20.60 -2.42 -14.02
N THR A 86 21.80 -2.15 -13.56
CA THR A 86 22.11 -1.70 -12.22
C THR A 86 22.10 -0.18 -12.16
N GLU A 87 21.19 0.34 -11.38
CA GLU A 87 21.09 1.71 -10.90
C GLU A 87 21.74 2.78 -11.81
N GLY A 88 20.98 3.29 -12.79
CA GLY A 88 21.38 4.45 -13.58
C GLY A 88 21.76 5.66 -12.72
N ALA A 89 22.43 6.63 -13.28
CA ALA A 89 22.80 7.84 -12.57
C ALA A 89 21.54 8.59 -12.11
N PHE A 90 21.39 8.76 -10.80
CA PHE A 90 20.30 9.57 -10.25
C PHE A 90 20.46 11.03 -10.64
N ILE A 91 19.33 11.72 -10.86
CA ILE A 91 19.29 13.08 -11.37
C ILE A 91 18.95 14.05 -10.23
N ASP A 92 19.73 15.15 -10.12
CA ASP A 92 19.48 16.25 -9.19
C ASP A 92 18.58 17.32 -9.78
N GLY A 93 17.78 17.97 -8.94
CA GLY A 93 17.15 19.25 -9.22
C GLY A 93 15.88 19.19 -10.06
N ALA A 94 15.32 18.00 -10.33
CA ALA A 94 13.96 17.91 -10.83
C ALA A 94 12.98 18.22 -9.71
N ILE A 95 11.94 18.99 -9.99
CA ILE A 95 10.81 19.19 -9.08
C ILE A 95 9.68 18.29 -9.56
N LEU A 96 9.27 17.36 -8.69
CA LEU A 96 8.21 16.38 -8.95
C LEU A 96 7.05 16.61 -7.99
N SER A 97 5.83 16.50 -8.50
CA SER A 97 4.60 16.58 -7.71
C SER A 97 3.69 15.40 -8.01
N ILE A 98 2.99 14.93 -6.98
CA ILE A 98 1.93 13.94 -7.11
C ILE A 98 0.60 14.63 -6.82
N TYR A 99 -0.38 14.41 -7.70
CA TYR A 99 -1.74 14.90 -7.55
C TYR A 99 -2.71 13.73 -7.56
N GLU A 100 -3.79 13.84 -6.79
CA GLU A 100 -4.89 12.90 -6.87
C GLU A 100 -5.74 13.19 -8.11
N VAL A 101 -6.10 12.14 -8.85
CA VAL A 101 -6.95 12.23 -10.01
C VAL A 101 -8.40 12.07 -9.58
N THR A 102 -9.22 13.12 -9.80
CA THR A 102 -10.61 13.16 -9.40
C THR A 102 -11.58 12.67 -10.48
N GLY A 103 -11.09 12.47 -11.70
CA GLY A 103 -11.89 12.01 -12.83
C GLY A 103 -11.17 12.14 -14.17
N LYS A 104 -11.93 12.12 -15.25
CA LYS A 104 -11.45 12.36 -16.60
C LYS A 104 -12.32 13.40 -17.29
N ASP A 105 -11.71 14.18 -18.16
CA ASP A 105 -12.42 15.14 -18.99
C ASP A 105 -13.09 14.50 -20.23
N GLU A 106 -13.70 15.31 -21.09
CA GLU A 106 -14.35 14.87 -22.34
C GLU A 106 -13.41 14.26 -23.37
N HIS A 107 -12.08 14.43 -23.18
CA HIS A 107 -11.02 13.87 -24.03
C HIS A 107 -10.30 12.70 -23.37
N ASP A 108 -10.89 12.11 -22.29
CA ASP A 108 -10.33 11.02 -21.51
C ASP A 108 -9.00 11.39 -20.79
N GLN A 109 -8.73 12.71 -20.59
CA GLN A 109 -7.54 13.15 -19.87
C GLN A 109 -7.79 13.22 -18.38
N PRO A 110 -6.79 12.92 -17.54
CA PRO A 110 -6.94 12.96 -16.09
C PRO A 110 -7.21 14.38 -15.60
N VAL A 111 -8.23 14.53 -14.76
CA VAL A 111 -8.58 15.78 -14.08
C VAL A 111 -8.00 15.75 -12.67
N TYR A 112 -7.23 16.77 -12.32
CA TYR A 112 -6.62 16.95 -11.00
C TYR A 112 -6.45 18.43 -10.69
N ASP A 113 -6.40 18.78 -9.41
CA ASP A 113 -6.19 20.15 -8.94
C ASP A 113 -4.69 20.47 -8.89
N LYS A 114 -4.24 21.34 -9.77
CA LYS A 114 -2.83 21.77 -9.88
C LYS A 114 -2.37 22.62 -8.70
N ASP A 115 -3.30 23.22 -7.96
CA ASP A 115 -3.01 24.06 -6.80
C ASP A 115 -2.96 23.24 -5.49
N ALA A 116 -3.37 21.96 -5.54
CA ALA A 116 -3.43 21.07 -4.40
C ALA A 116 -2.63 19.76 -4.61
N PRO A 117 -1.30 19.82 -4.73
CA PRO A 117 -0.49 18.59 -4.80
C PRO A 117 -0.59 17.79 -3.50
N PHE A 118 -0.70 16.47 -3.59
CA PHE A 118 -0.57 15.59 -2.44
C PHE A 118 0.83 15.75 -1.80
N THR A 119 1.86 15.82 -2.62
CA THR A 119 3.24 16.07 -2.20
C THR A 119 4.06 16.64 -3.35
N THR A 120 5.08 17.43 -3.02
CA THR A 120 6.07 17.96 -3.95
C THR A 120 7.45 17.79 -3.35
N TRP A 121 8.43 17.39 -4.17
CA TRP A 121 9.83 17.27 -3.74
C TRP A 121 10.81 17.63 -4.86
N THR A 122 12.03 17.91 -4.46
CA THR A 122 13.16 18.10 -5.38
C THR A 122 14.06 16.88 -5.35
N THR A 123 14.37 16.31 -6.50
CA THR A 123 15.25 15.12 -6.58
C THR A 123 16.68 15.46 -6.18
N ARG A 124 17.35 14.52 -5.52
CA ARG A 124 18.75 14.63 -5.10
C ARG A 124 19.48 13.33 -5.39
N LYS A 125 20.70 13.43 -5.95
CA LYS A 125 21.54 12.25 -6.21
C LYS A 125 21.86 11.45 -4.96
N SER A 126 21.98 12.14 -3.81
CA SER A 126 22.20 11.51 -2.51
C SER A 126 21.00 10.69 -2.02
N GLU A 127 19.80 11.04 -2.45
CA GLU A 127 18.57 10.33 -2.13
C GLU A 127 18.18 9.47 -3.35
N LYS A 128 18.64 8.24 -3.37
CA LYS A 128 18.34 7.32 -4.48
C LYS A 128 16.85 7.13 -4.73
N ARG A 129 16.04 7.22 -3.68
CA ARG A 129 14.59 7.06 -3.71
C ARG A 129 13.94 8.09 -2.78
N HIS A 130 12.90 8.73 -3.26
CA HIS A 130 12.03 9.57 -2.44
C HIS A 130 10.86 8.76 -1.94
N GLU A 131 10.59 8.81 -0.64
CA GLU A 131 9.50 8.09 0.00
C GLU A 131 8.25 8.95 0.05
N VAL A 132 7.14 8.40 -0.43
CA VAL A 132 5.80 9.00 -0.34
C VAL A 132 4.93 8.13 0.55
N ILE A 133 4.34 8.74 1.58
CA ILE A 133 3.59 8.03 2.61
C ILE A 133 2.14 8.53 2.62
N GLY A 134 1.17 7.60 2.76
CA GLY A 134 -0.23 7.94 3.02
C GLY A 134 -1.10 8.09 1.78
N LEU A 135 -0.64 7.66 0.59
CA LEU A 135 -1.51 7.58 -0.58
C LEU A 135 -2.65 6.58 -0.30
N ILE A 136 -3.85 6.90 -0.78
CA ILE A 136 -5.05 6.10 -0.51
C ILE A 136 -5.08 4.88 -1.43
N ALA A 137 -5.26 3.70 -0.87
CA ALA A 137 -5.39 2.46 -1.61
C ALA A 137 -6.60 2.49 -2.56
N GLY A 138 -6.42 2.03 -3.78
CA GLY A 138 -7.44 2.06 -4.83
C GLY A 138 -7.59 3.40 -5.56
N HIS A 139 -6.95 4.48 -5.08
CA HIS A 139 -7.01 5.79 -5.73
C HIS A 139 -5.98 5.93 -6.85
N THR A 140 -6.33 6.74 -7.83
CA THR A 140 -5.47 7.06 -8.97
C THR A 140 -4.80 8.41 -8.77
N TYR A 141 -3.52 8.45 -9.08
CA TYR A 141 -2.67 9.64 -8.97
C TYR A 141 -1.94 9.91 -10.27
N ILE A 142 -1.48 11.13 -10.43
CA ILE A 142 -0.62 11.54 -11.53
C ILE A 142 0.67 12.14 -10.98
N LEU A 143 1.80 11.63 -11.44
CA LEU A 143 3.11 12.19 -11.18
C LEU A 143 3.47 13.16 -12.30
N VAL A 144 3.79 14.38 -11.93
CA VAL A 144 4.15 15.47 -12.85
C VAL A 144 5.54 15.95 -12.52
N GLU A 145 6.35 16.20 -13.53
CA GLU A 145 7.58 16.97 -13.37
C GLU A 145 7.26 18.44 -13.64
N ASP A 146 7.24 19.25 -12.59
CA ASP A 146 6.95 20.69 -12.68
C ASP A 146 8.15 21.44 -13.25
N THR A 147 9.37 20.97 -12.95
CA THR A 147 10.61 21.58 -13.43
C THR A 147 11.64 20.49 -13.72
N ALA A 148 12.15 20.49 -14.96
CA ALA A 148 13.25 19.64 -15.33
C ALA A 148 14.60 20.28 -14.94
N PRO A 149 15.62 19.49 -14.58
CA PRO A 149 16.97 20.01 -14.35
C PRO A 149 17.57 20.61 -15.64
N LYS A 150 18.54 21.51 -15.46
CA LYS A 150 19.21 22.15 -16.60
C LYS A 150 19.80 21.10 -17.56
N GLY A 151 19.42 21.19 -18.84
CA GLY A 151 19.87 20.29 -19.91
C GLY A 151 18.99 19.06 -20.10
N TRP A 152 17.87 18.98 -19.37
CA TRP A 152 16.89 17.90 -19.49
C TRP A 152 15.55 18.43 -20.01
N ASN A 153 14.79 17.57 -20.68
CA ASN A 153 13.41 17.86 -21.04
C ASN A 153 12.46 17.42 -19.94
N LEU A 154 11.30 18.08 -19.85
CA LEU A 154 10.23 17.67 -18.94
C LEU A 154 9.75 16.25 -19.25
N MET A 155 9.57 15.47 -18.21
CA MET A 155 8.95 14.16 -18.26
C MET A 155 7.48 14.27 -18.67
N LYS A 156 7.00 13.32 -19.45
CA LYS A 156 5.56 13.17 -19.62
C LYS A 156 4.91 12.78 -18.29
N PRO A 157 3.77 13.36 -17.93
CA PRO A 157 3.05 12.96 -16.72
C PRO A 157 2.76 11.45 -16.71
N VAL A 158 2.88 10.84 -15.54
CA VAL A 158 2.70 9.39 -15.34
C VAL A 158 1.51 9.13 -14.46
N LEU A 159 0.50 8.45 -15.00
CA LEU A 159 -0.69 8.03 -14.28
C LEU A 159 -0.44 6.69 -13.59
N PHE A 160 -0.83 6.57 -12.32
CA PHE A 160 -0.73 5.33 -11.57
C PHE A 160 -1.87 5.18 -10.57
N THR A 161 -2.22 3.93 -10.27
CA THR A 161 -3.22 3.61 -9.24
C THR A 161 -2.54 2.83 -8.12
N VAL A 162 -2.77 3.24 -6.88
CA VAL A 162 -2.32 2.49 -5.71
C VAL A 162 -3.15 1.20 -5.64
N SER A 163 -2.50 0.06 -5.46
CA SER A 163 -3.20 -1.23 -5.33
C SER A 163 -4.19 -1.20 -4.17
N SER A 164 -5.21 -2.05 -4.23
CA SER A 164 -6.25 -2.13 -3.20
C SER A 164 -5.71 -2.50 -1.81
N ASP A 165 -4.56 -3.15 -1.75
CA ASP A 165 -3.86 -3.46 -0.50
C ASP A 165 -2.88 -2.35 -0.05
N GLY A 166 -2.70 -1.29 -0.84
CA GLY A 166 -1.83 -0.15 -0.53
C GLY A 166 -0.32 -0.43 -0.63
N ARG A 167 0.10 -1.54 -1.26
CA ARG A 167 1.49 -2.00 -1.22
C ARG A 167 2.25 -1.86 -2.52
N SER A 168 1.55 -1.64 -3.61
CA SER A 168 2.12 -1.54 -4.95
C SER A 168 1.38 -0.52 -5.80
N ILE A 169 1.89 -0.30 -7.00
CA ILE A 169 1.28 0.55 -8.01
C ILE A 169 0.76 -0.34 -9.14
N GLN A 170 -0.46 -0.07 -9.60
CA GLN A 170 -1.07 -0.71 -10.76
C GLN A 170 -1.13 0.26 -11.93
N GLY A 171 -1.12 -0.27 -13.17
CA GLY A 171 -1.29 0.53 -14.39
C GLY A 171 0.00 1.01 -15.04
N LEU A 172 1.14 0.82 -14.37
CA LEU A 172 2.45 0.93 -14.98
C LEU A 172 2.89 -0.49 -15.35
N SER A 173 3.35 -0.71 -16.59
CA SER A 173 3.87 -2.01 -17.02
C SER A 173 4.89 -2.53 -16.01
N ASN A 174 4.93 -3.83 -15.78
CA ASN A 174 5.66 -4.59 -14.74
C ASN A 174 7.16 -4.27 -14.50
N GLN A 175 7.67 -3.13 -14.91
CA GLN A 175 9.06 -2.71 -14.78
C GLN A 175 9.30 -1.53 -13.83
N MET A 176 8.27 -1.07 -13.07
CA MET A 176 8.41 0.19 -12.35
C MET A 176 8.30 0.05 -10.83
N GLU A 177 9.33 -0.50 -10.22
CA GLU A 177 9.78 -0.05 -8.90
C GLU A 177 10.55 1.29 -8.98
N SER A 178 10.91 1.72 -10.20
CA SER A 178 11.56 3.00 -10.51
C SER A 178 10.92 3.64 -11.74
N ILE A 179 10.64 4.94 -11.69
CA ILE A 179 10.18 5.73 -12.83
C ILE A 179 11.41 6.12 -13.64
N GLU A 180 11.63 5.40 -14.73
CA GLU A 180 12.67 5.76 -15.70
C GLU A 180 12.19 6.90 -16.59
N ILE A 181 13.01 7.93 -16.70
CA ILE A 181 12.70 9.10 -17.51
C ILE A 181 13.64 9.11 -18.70
N GLN A 182 13.05 8.97 -19.87
CA GLN A 182 13.79 9.05 -21.12
C GLN A 182 14.34 10.46 -21.35
N ARG A 183 15.63 10.53 -21.62
CA ARG A 183 16.25 11.70 -22.22
C ARG A 183 15.75 11.82 -23.66
N VAL A 184 15.08 12.92 -23.98
CA VAL A 184 14.80 13.23 -25.40
C VAL A 184 16.10 13.79 -25.95
N SER A 185 16.79 13.01 -26.79
CA SER A 185 17.91 13.52 -27.58
C SER A 185 17.47 14.70 -28.41
N LYS A 186 18.31 15.74 -28.45
CA LYS A 186 18.14 16.92 -29.32
C LYS A 186 18.12 16.53 -30.78
#